data_33dc590609cc80f01d9e19b644d40211
#
_entry.id   33dc590609cc80f01d9e19b644d40211
#
_cell.length_a   1.000
_cell.length_b   1.000
_cell.length_c   1.000
_cell.angle_alpha   90.00
_cell.angle_beta   90.00
_cell.angle_gamma   90.00
#
_symmetry.space_group_name_H-M   'P 1'
#
loop_
_entity.id
_entity.type
_entity.pdbx_description
1 polymer ?
#
loop_
_entity_poly.entity_id
_entity_poly.type
_entity_poly.pdbx_seq_one_letter_code
_entity_poly.pdbx_strand_id
1 'polypeptide(L)'
;MAIGDVVVADRLAYHDVDLTAFGYEFGRMSGQPLFFKSDQTFVSAFEEVLAKHHIHSKIGLITTSDSFMAGKEKTIFVKEHFPEVQAVEMEGAAIAQAAYAAKRPFVVIRSISDTAAHDANITFEEFVVKAGKQSAQVLLKFLEILD
;
A
#
# COMPACT_ATOMS: atom_id res chain seq x y z
N MET A 1 6.10 8.56 8.74
CA MET A 1 5.10 9.13 7.81
C MET A 1 3.96 9.75 8.61
N ALA A 2 3.42 10.83 8.11
CA ALA A 2 2.31 11.55 8.73
C ALA A 2 0.99 11.26 8.00
N ILE A 3 -0.12 11.59 8.66
CA ILE A 3 -1.44 11.50 8.04
C ILE A 3 -1.47 12.41 6.80
N GLY A 4 -1.95 11.88 5.69
CA GLY A 4 -1.98 12.57 4.40
C GLY A 4 -0.77 12.30 3.51
N ASP A 5 0.30 11.75 4.05
CA ASP A 5 1.42 11.26 3.24
C ASP A 5 0.96 10.10 2.35
N VAL A 6 1.68 9.85 1.28
CA VAL A 6 1.32 8.81 0.30
C VAL A 6 2.39 7.73 0.26
N VAL A 7 1.96 6.47 0.21
CA VAL A 7 2.84 5.34 -0.10
C VAL A 7 2.51 4.84 -1.50
N VAL A 8 3.53 4.75 -2.34
CA VAL A 8 3.44 4.08 -3.64
C VAL A 8 4.03 2.69 -3.46
N ALA A 9 3.23 1.67 -3.66
CA ALA A 9 3.71 0.30 -3.48
C ALA A 9 4.62 -0.11 -4.64
N ASP A 10 5.86 -0.48 -4.34
CA ASP A 10 6.71 -1.18 -5.30
C ASP A 10 6.40 -2.69 -5.29
N ARG A 11 5.83 -3.18 -4.19
CA ARG A 11 5.37 -4.55 -4.04
C ARG A 11 4.34 -4.65 -2.93
N LEU A 12 3.54 -5.72 -2.99
CA LEU A 12 2.52 -6.00 -1.98
C LEU A 12 2.61 -7.44 -1.52
N ALA A 13 2.18 -7.70 -0.29
CA ALA A 13 2.11 -9.04 0.29
C ALA A 13 0.94 -9.14 1.26
N TYR A 14 0.52 -10.36 1.56
CA TYR A 14 -0.43 -10.62 2.64
C TYR A 14 0.34 -10.81 3.95
N HIS A 15 -0.10 -10.18 5.02
CA HIS A 15 0.53 -10.37 6.34
C HIS A 15 -0.30 -11.26 7.29
N ASP A 16 -1.36 -11.88 6.77
CA ASP A 16 -2.21 -12.80 7.52
C ASP A 16 -2.31 -14.20 6.90
N VAL A 17 -1.56 -14.46 5.83
CA VAL A 17 -1.46 -15.79 5.24
C VAL A 17 -0.32 -16.55 5.90
N ASP A 18 -0.61 -17.70 6.47
CA ASP A 18 0.38 -18.54 7.14
C ASP A 18 0.25 -19.99 6.68
N LEU A 19 1.08 -20.38 5.74
CA LEU A 19 1.22 -21.76 5.29
C LEU A 19 2.59 -22.34 5.68
N THR A 20 3.20 -21.81 6.73
CA THR A 20 4.51 -22.26 7.21
C THR A 20 4.50 -23.73 7.60
N ALA A 21 3.36 -24.27 8.07
CA ALA A 21 3.20 -25.68 8.36
C ALA A 21 3.46 -26.58 7.13
N PHE A 22 3.31 -26.03 5.91
CA PHE A 22 3.55 -26.74 4.65
C PHE A 22 4.87 -26.31 3.98
N GLY A 23 5.73 -25.59 4.69
CA GLY A 23 7.03 -25.19 4.19
C GLY A 23 7.05 -23.90 3.38
N TYR A 24 5.94 -23.17 3.31
CA TYR A 24 5.90 -21.88 2.64
C TYR A 24 6.44 -20.77 3.53
N GLU A 25 6.97 -19.72 2.90
CA GLU A 25 7.32 -18.49 3.61
C GLU A 25 6.06 -17.85 4.19
N PHE A 26 6.18 -17.19 5.34
CA PHE A 26 5.06 -16.44 5.93
C PHE A 26 4.55 -15.38 4.96
N GLY A 27 3.25 -15.35 4.72
CA GLY A 27 2.59 -14.45 3.77
C GLY A 27 2.37 -15.04 2.39
N ARG A 28 3.02 -16.16 2.06
CA ARG A 28 2.91 -16.75 0.73
C ARG A 28 1.78 -17.78 0.66
N MET A 29 0.90 -17.60 -0.33
CA MET A 29 -0.11 -18.61 -0.68
C MET A 29 0.49 -19.67 -1.60
N SER A 30 -0.11 -20.86 -1.57
CA SER A 30 0.27 -21.95 -2.48
C SER A 30 0.11 -21.52 -3.94
N GLY A 31 1.16 -21.74 -4.74
CA GLY A 31 1.16 -21.39 -6.15
C GLY A 31 1.30 -19.91 -6.46
N GLN A 32 1.55 -19.07 -5.45
CA GLN A 32 1.67 -17.63 -5.60
C GLN A 32 3.05 -17.15 -5.19
N PRO A 33 3.52 -15.99 -5.69
CA PRO A 33 4.73 -15.37 -5.15
C PRO A 33 4.44 -14.77 -3.76
N LEU A 34 5.47 -14.58 -2.96
CA LEU A 34 5.36 -13.86 -1.69
C LEU A 34 4.99 -12.39 -1.94
N PHE A 35 5.69 -11.76 -2.88
CA PHE A 35 5.48 -10.37 -3.24
C PHE A 35 4.89 -10.26 -4.64
N PHE A 36 3.80 -9.48 -4.75
CA PHE A 36 3.24 -9.06 -6.03
C PHE A 36 3.89 -7.73 -6.41
N LYS A 37 4.73 -7.74 -7.44
CA LYS A 37 5.54 -6.58 -7.83
C LYS A 37 4.78 -5.63 -8.73
N SER A 38 4.80 -4.35 -8.38
CA SER A 38 4.21 -3.28 -9.17
C SER A 38 4.99 -3.06 -10.48
N ASP A 39 4.31 -2.49 -11.47
CA ASP A 39 4.95 -2.04 -12.70
C ASP A 39 5.83 -0.82 -12.41
N GLN A 40 7.11 -0.90 -12.76
CA GLN A 40 8.09 0.14 -12.46
C GLN A 40 7.83 1.44 -13.22
N THR A 41 7.30 1.37 -14.43
CA THR A 41 6.91 2.55 -15.18
C THR A 41 5.80 3.31 -14.46
N PHE A 42 4.82 2.59 -13.93
CA PHE A 42 3.72 3.17 -13.15
C PHE A 42 4.22 3.77 -11.84
N VAL A 43 5.09 3.07 -11.13
CA VAL A 43 5.68 3.58 -9.88
C VAL A 43 6.41 4.89 -10.13
N SER A 44 7.27 4.92 -11.15
CA SER A 44 8.03 6.13 -11.50
C SER A 44 7.13 7.29 -11.92
N ALA A 45 6.06 7.03 -12.66
CA ALA A 45 5.11 8.05 -13.06
C ALA A 45 4.39 8.66 -11.87
N PHE A 46 3.96 7.85 -10.91
CA PHE A 46 3.34 8.37 -9.68
C PHE A 46 4.33 9.17 -8.84
N GLU A 47 5.57 8.70 -8.71
CA GLU A 47 6.61 9.42 -7.99
C GLU A 47 6.82 10.83 -8.58
N GLU A 48 6.88 10.92 -9.90
CA GLU A 48 7.02 12.20 -10.60
C GLU A 48 5.83 13.14 -10.33
N VAL A 49 4.61 12.63 -10.43
CA VAL A 49 3.40 13.44 -10.15
C VAL A 49 3.37 13.93 -8.71
N LEU A 50 3.64 13.04 -7.76
CA LEU A 50 3.62 13.39 -6.35
C LEU A 50 4.68 14.45 -6.01
N ALA A 51 5.87 14.33 -6.58
CA ALA A 51 6.94 15.32 -6.40
C ALA A 51 6.54 16.69 -6.98
N LYS A 52 5.98 16.73 -8.17
CA LYS A 52 5.53 17.97 -8.82
C LYS A 52 4.44 18.68 -8.02
N HIS A 53 3.60 17.93 -7.31
CA HIS A 53 2.54 18.48 -6.48
C HIS A 53 2.95 18.71 -5.02
N HIS A 54 4.24 18.56 -4.71
CA HIS A 54 4.79 18.74 -3.36
C HIS A 54 4.11 17.84 -2.31
N ILE A 55 3.71 16.63 -2.70
CA ILE A 55 3.10 15.66 -1.81
C ILE A 55 4.19 14.75 -1.27
N HIS A 56 4.34 14.69 0.06
CA HIS A 56 5.31 13.81 0.69
C HIS A 56 4.92 12.35 0.44
N SER A 57 5.85 11.57 -0.09
CA SER A 57 5.59 10.17 -0.43
C SER A 57 6.79 9.29 -0.17
N LYS A 58 6.52 8.00 -0.03
CA LYS A 58 7.54 6.94 0.00
C LYS A 58 7.17 5.82 -0.94
N ILE A 59 8.18 5.18 -1.49
CA ILE A 59 8.02 3.95 -2.27
C ILE A 59 8.40 2.79 -1.36
N GLY A 60 7.62 1.72 -1.38
CA GLY A 60 7.96 0.53 -0.59
C GLY A 60 6.85 -0.50 -0.50
N LEU A 61 7.00 -1.38 0.48
CA LEU A 61 6.08 -2.50 0.70
C LEU A 61 4.79 -2.05 1.37
N ILE A 62 3.67 -2.45 0.79
CA ILE A 62 2.36 -2.39 1.43
C ILE A 62 1.91 -3.82 1.73
N THR A 63 1.42 -4.07 2.94
CA THR A 63 0.87 -5.38 3.28
C THR A 63 -0.61 -5.32 3.62
N THR A 64 -1.29 -6.44 3.35
CA THR A 64 -2.75 -6.56 3.38
C THR A 64 -3.19 -7.66 4.34
N SER A 65 -4.27 -7.43 5.06
CA SER A 65 -5.01 -8.47 5.78
C SER A 65 -6.51 -8.18 5.78
N ASP A 66 -7.29 -9.12 6.24
CA ASP A 66 -8.74 -8.93 6.41
C ASP A 66 -9.11 -8.26 7.74
N SER A 67 -8.11 -7.79 8.49
CA SER A 67 -8.30 -7.14 9.78
C SER A 67 -7.75 -5.73 9.78
N PHE A 68 -8.48 -4.80 10.39
CA PHE A 68 -7.96 -3.46 10.67
C PHE A 68 -6.82 -3.56 11.71
N MET A 69 -5.66 -3.02 11.38
CA MET A 69 -4.45 -3.13 12.19
C MET A 69 -4.39 -2.00 13.21
N ALA A 70 -5.09 -2.19 14.33
CA ALA A 70 -5.07 -1.25 15.45
C ALA A 70 -4.22 -1.80 16.61
N GLY A 71 -3.42 -0.90 17.21
CA GLY A 71 -2.65 -1.21 18.39
C GLY A 71 -1.22 -1.68 18.14
N LYS A 72 -0.42 -1.56 19.17
CA LYS A 72 1.02 -1.84 19.11
C LYS A 72 1.35 -3.30 18.81
N GLU A 73 0.59 -4.23 19.38
CA GLU A 73 0.84 -5.66 19.23
C GLU A 73 0.75 -6.09 17.77
N LYS A 74 -0.31 -5.64 17.08
CA LYS A 74 -0.51 -5.95 15.67
C LYS A 74 0.57 -5.32 14.79
N THR A 75 0.95 -4.09 15.10
CA THR A 75 2.03 -3.39 14.39
C THR A 75 3.36 -4.12 14.55
N ILE A 76 3.70 -4.55 15.77
CA ILE A 76 4.91 -5.33 16.05
C ILE A 76 4.90 -6.64 15.27
N PHE A 77 3.78 -7.35 15.28
CA PHE A 77 3.62 -8.61 14.55
C PHE A 77 3.93 -8.44 13.04
N VAL A 78 3.35 -7.41 12.43
CA VAL A 78 3.60 -7.17 11.00
C VAL A 78 5.06 -6.83 10.73
N LYS A 79 5.66 -5.98 11.56
CA LYS A 79 7.07 -5.58 11.40
C LYS A 79 8.07 -6.71 11.65
N GLU A 80 7.72 -7.67 12.50
CA GLU A 80 8.55 -8.85 12.72
C GLU A 80 8.62 -9.73 11.47
N HIS A 81 7.52 -9.85 10.74
CA HIS A 81 7.46 -10.66 9.52
C HIS A 81 7.83 -9.87 8.26
N PHE A 82 7.57 -8.58 8.25
CA PHE A 82 7.84 -7.67 7.12
C PHE A 82 8.52 -6.39 7.62
N PRO A 83 9.83 -6.46 7.92
CA PRO A 83 10.55 -5.32 8.52
C PRO A 83 10.53 -4.05 7.65
N GLU A 84 10.38 -4.20 6.32
CA GLU A 84 10.41 -3.10 5.36
C GLU A 84 9.03 -2.49 5.10
N VAL A 85 7.98 -2.94 5.79
CA VAL A 85 6.62 -2.47 5.56
C VAL A 85 6.50 -0.96 5.78
N GLN A 86 5.87 -0.26 4.82
CA GLN A 86 5.61 1.17 4.90
C GLN A 86 4.16 1.47 5.28
N ALA A 87 3.22 0.62 4.87
CA ALA A 87 1.82 0.79 5.18
C ALA A 87 1.10 -0.57 5.22
N VAL A 88 0.03 -0.62 5.98
CA VAL A 88 -0.86 -1.78 6.07
C VAL A 88 -2.28 -1.34 5.68
N GLU A 89 -3.02 -2.22 5.04
CA GLU A 89 -4.37 -1.93 4.57
C GLU A 89 -5.12 -3.24 4.29
N MET A 90 -6.29 -3.19 3.68
CA MET A 90 -7.18 -4.35 3.60
C MET A 90 -7.54 -4.82 2.18
N GLU A 91 -7.05 -4.17 1.12
CA GLU A 91 -7.48 -4.50 -0.25
C GLU A 91 -6.34 -4.67 -1.26
N GLY A 92 -5.20 -4.03 -1.03
CA GLY A 92 -4.17 -3.84 -2.06
C GLY A 92 -3.56 -5.12 -2.60
N ALA A 93 -3.22 -6.08 -1.74
CA ALA A 93 -2.64 -7.34 -2.20
C ALA A 93 -3.65 -8.18 -3.00
N ALA A 94 -4.94 -8.08 -2.68
CA ALA A 94 -5.98 -8.77 -3.45
C ALA A 94 -6.10 -8.20 -4.87
N ILE A 95 -6.05 -6.88 -5.01
CA ILE A 95 -6.03 -6.20 -6.31
C ILE A 95 -4.76 -6.60 -7.08
N ALA A 96 -3.62 -6.55 -6.43
CA ALA A 96 -2.33 -6.94 -7.03
C ALA A 96 -2.34 -8.40 -7.48
N GLN A 97 -2.88 -9.30 -6.67
CA GLN A 97 -3.00 -10.73 -7.01
C GLN A 97 -3.89 -10.94 -8.24
N ALA A 98 -5.00 -10.24 -8.32
CA ALA A 98 -5.90 -10.32 -9.48
C ALA A 98 -5.21 -9.82 -10.76
N ALA A 99 -4.49 -8.70 -10.68
CA ALA A 99 -3.72 -8.17 -11.81
C ALA A 99 -2.60 -9.13 -12.22
N TYR A 100 -1.90 -9.70 -11.26
CA TYR A 100 -0.86 -10.71 -11.49
C TYR A 100 -1.43 -11.93 -12.24
N ALA A 101 -2.56 -12.47 -11.78
CA ALA A 101 -3.22 -13.60 -12.42
C ALA A 101 -3.65 -13.28 -13.86
N ALA A 102 -4.11 -12.05 -14.09
CA ALA A 102 -4.53 -11.58 -15.42
C ALA A 102 -3.35 -11.11 -16.29
N LYS A 103 -2.13 -11.13 -15.76
CA LYS A 103 -0.91 -10.65 -16.45
C LYS A 103 -1.05 -9.19 -16.90
N ARG A 104 -1.60 -8.36 -16.01
CA ARG A 104 -1.77 -6.93 -16.26
C ARG A 104 -0.85 -6.11 -15.37
N PRO A 105 -0.25 -5.05 -15.90
CA PRO A 105 0.54 -4.15 -15.05
C PRO A 105 -0.38 -3.45 -14.05
N PHE A 106 0.15 -3.16 -12.88
CA PHE A 106 -0.58 -2.48 -11.82
C PHE A 106 0.35 -1.64 -10.95
N VAL A 107 -0.22 -0.74 -10.21
CA VAL A 107 0.39 -0.04 -9.09
C VAL A 107 -0.70 0.27 -8.07
N VAL A 108 -0.34 0.25 -6.80
CA VAL A 108 -1.24 0.62 -5.70
C VAL A 108 -0.63 1.81 -4.97
N ILE A 109 -1.44 2.84 -4.76
CA ILE A 109 -1.07 3.98 -3.93
C ILE A 109 -2.05 4.12 -2.78
N ARG A 110 -1.55 4.55 -1.62
CA ARG A 110 -2.39 4.74 -0.43
C ARG A 110 -2.01 6.04 0.27
N SER A 111 -3.02 6.78 0.69
CA SER A 111 -2.85 7.90 1.62
C SER A 111 -2.94 7.39 3.04
N ILE A 112 -2.02 7.83 3.88
CA ILE A 112 -2.01 7.42 5.29
C ILE A 112 -3.17 8.10 6.02
N SER A 113 -4.08 7.31 6.56
CA SER A 113 -5.26 7.80 7.29
C SER A 113 -5.06 7.84 8.79
N ASP A 114 -4.17 6.99 9.30
CA ASP A 114 -3.86 6.91 10.73
C ASP A 114 -2.44 6.36 10.89
N THR A 115 -1.89 6.59 12.06
CA THR A 115 -0.57 6.07 12.41
C THR A 115 -0.64 5.33 13.75
N ALA A 116 0.28 4.38 13.96
CA ALA A 116 0.33 3.62 15.20
C ALA A 116 0.61 4.49 16.44
N ALA A 117 1.17 5.68 16.23
CA ALA A 117 1.55 6.60 17.30
C ALA A 117 0.55 7.73 17.56
N HIS A 118 -0.73 7.77 16.90
CA HIS A 118 -1.40 8.88 16.70
C HIS A 118 -2.62 9.27 17.20
N ASP A 119 -2.83 10.45 17.47
CA ASP A 119 -4.10 11.13 17.61
C ASP A 119 -4.37 12.04 16.43
N ALA A 120 -5.43 11.79 15.70
CA ALA A 120 -5.77 12.61 14.57
C ALA A 120 -6.30 13.96 15.03
N ASN A 121 -5.66 15.03 14.57
CA ASN A 121 -6.16 16.38 14.72
C ASN A 121 -7.30 16.68 13.72
N ILE A 122 -7.60 15.73 12.84
CA ILE A 122 -8.71 15.85 11.90
C ILE A 122 -9.64 14.65 12.04
N THR A 123 -10.92 14.84 11.77
CA THR A 123 -11.86 13.73 11.77
C THR A 123 -11.65 12.83 10.55
N PHE A 124 -12.11 11.59 10.66
CA PHE A 124 -12.04 10.65 9.54
C PHE A 124 -12.80 11.19 8.31
N GLU A 125 -13.94 11.81 8.52
CA GLU A 125 -14.73 12.39 7.43
C GLU A 125 -13.98 13.51 6.71
N GLU A 126 -13.33 14.40 7.44
CA GLU A 126 -12.50 15.47 6.86
C GLU A 126 -11.34 14.90 6.08
N PHE A 127 -10.69 13.87 6.63
CA PHE A 127 -9.60 13.17 5.95
C PHE A 127 -10.07 12.55 4.64
N VAL A 128 -11.19 11.82 4.64
CA VAL A 128 -11.72 11.13 3.45
C VAL A 128 -11.99 12.13 2.31
N VAL A 129 -12.59 13.27 2.62
CA VAL A 129 -12.88 14.30 1.61
C VAL A 129 -11.58 14.85 1.01
N LYS A 130 -10.64 15.22 1.87
CA LYS A 130 -9.35 15.79 1.43
C LYS A 130 -8.51 14.78 0.65
N ALA A 131 -8.37 13.56 1.15
CA ALA A 131 -7.61 12.50 0.52
C ALA A 131 -8.23 12.07 -0.80
N GLY A 132 -9.56 11.97 -0.86
CA GLY A 132 -10.27 11.63 -2.09
C GLY A 132 -10.04 12.65 -3.19
N LYS A 133 -10.11 13.93 -2.86
CA LYS A 133 -9.84 15.01 -3.80
C LYS A 133 -8.39 14.98 -4.31
N GLN A 134 -7.43 14.82 -3.40
CA GLN A 134 -6.02 14.71 -3.73
C GLN A 134 -5.75 13.49 -4.62
N SER A 135 -6.29 12.34 -4.26
CA SER A 135 -6.13 11.09 -5.02
C SER A 135 -6.67 11.22 -6.44
N ALA A 136 -7.82 11.84 -6.61
CA ALA A 136 -8.40 12.07 -7.94
C ALA A 136 -7.50 12.96 -8.80
N GLN A 137 -6.98 14.04 -8.23
CA GLN A 137 -6.07 14.94 -8.94
C GLN A 137 -4.78 14.26 -9.35
N VAL A 138 -4.17 13.50 -8.44
CA VAL A 138 -2.95 12.74 -8.69
C VAL A 138 -3.17 11.69 -9.77
N LEU A 139 -4.29 10.96 -9.71
CA LEU A 139 -4.62 9.94 -10.70
C LEU A 139 -4.78 10.55 -12.11
N LEU A 140 -5.47 11.67 -12.23
CA LEU A 140 -5.64 12.35 -13.53
C LEU A 140 -4.29 12.77 -14.10
N LYS A 141 -3.40 13.30 -13.29
CA LYS A 141 -2.05 13.68 -13.72
C LYS A 141 -1.19 12.48 -14.10
N PHE A 142 -1.31 11.39 -13.37
CA PHE A 142 -0.65 10.13 -13.69
C PHE A 142 -1.09 9.63 -15.08
N LEU A 143 -2.39 9.64 -15.36
CA LEU A 143 -2.92 9.22 -16.66
C LEU A 143 -2.41 10.09 -17.81
N GLU A 144 -2.23 11.40 -17.61
CA GLU A 144 -1.65 12.30 -18.60
C GLU A 144 -0.19 11.93 -18.94
N ILE A 145 0.60 11.52 -17.95
CA ILE A 145 2.00 11.12 -18.15
C ILE A 145 2.10 9.82 -18.95
N LEU A 146 1.14 8.91 -18.78
CA LEU A 146 1.14 7.62 -19.48
C LEU A 146 0.79 7.72 -20.97
N ASP A 147 0.16 8.78 -21.39
CA ASP A 147 -0.23 8.97 -22.79
C ASP A 147 0.97 9.29 -23.72
#